data_a4c24db724037d313323787f766e55d5
#
_entry.id   a4c24db724037d313323787f766e55d5
#
_cell.length_a   1.000
_cell.length_b   1.000
_cell.length_c   1.000
_cell.angle_alpha   90.00
_cell.angle_beta   90.00
_cell.angle_gamma   90.00
#
_symmetry.space_group_name_H-M   'P 1'
#
loop_
_entity.id
_entity.type
_entity.pdbx_description
1 polymer ?
#
loop_
_entity_poly.entity_id
_entity_poly.type
_entity_poly.pdbx_seq_one_letter_code
_entity_poly.pdbx_strand_id
1 'polypeptide(L)'
;NVMRGGPGLGTIQPSQADYFQTVKGGGHGDYRLIALAPASVQEMADFVALGFELAFKYRNPAIILADGVIGQMMEKVVLPAQKPRRTDAEVIEQCPWAATGKAKGRKPNIITSLELKPEAMEINNIRFQAKYKQIE
;
A
#
# COMPACT_ATOMS: atom_id res chain seq x y z
N ASN A 1 -2.86 2.70 9.42
CA ASN A 1 -2.13 2.91 10.66
C ASN A 1 -2.56 4.21 11.32
N VAL A 2 -2.84 4.19 12.61
CA VAL A 2 -3.10 5.39 13.42
C VAL A 2 -1.91 5.57 14.36
N MET A 3 -1.08 6.54 14.04
CA MET A 3 0.15 6.81 14.77
C MET A 3 -0.13 7.39 16.16
N ARG A 4 0.69 6.99 17.11
CA ARG A 4 0.70 7.50 18.48
C ARG A 4 2.13 7.60 19.01
N GLY A 5 2.31 8.16 20.21
CA GLY A 5 3.64 8.26 20.80
C GLY A 5 4.26 6.90 21.06
N GLY A 6 5.50 6.72 20.63
CA GLY A 6 6.38 5.56 20.86
C GLY A 6 7.62 5.98 21.63
N PRO A 7 8.59 5.05 21.83
CA PRO A 7 8.63 3.66 21.36
C PRO A 7 7.86 2.67 22.25
N GLY A 8 7.83 1.42 21.82
CA GLY A 8 7.17 0.32 22.52
C GLY A 8 5.65 0.44 22.48
N LEU A 9 4.99 0.11 23.58
CA LEU A 9 3.54 0.28 23.71
C LEU A 9 3.13 1.75 23.58
N GLY A 10 4.01 2.65 23.99
CA GLY A 10 3.87 4.09 23.81
C GLY A 10 2.74 4.70 24.64
N THR A 11 2.25 5.83 24.13
CA THR A 11 1.15 6.58 24.76
C THR A 11 -0.05 6.67 23.81
N ILE A 12 -1.23 6.98 24.36
CA ILE A 12 -2.44 7.23 23.54
C ILE A 12 -2.43 8.66 22.95
N GLN A 13 -1.41 9.45 23.25
CA GLN A 13 -1.26 10.80 22.74
C GLN A 13 -1.01 10.81 21.24
N PRO A 14 -1.63 11.74 20.48
CA PRO A 14 -1.36 11.92 19.07
C PRO A 14 0.13 12.18 18.81
N SER A 15 0.68 11.47 17.85
CA SER A 15 2.07 11.63 17.46
C SER A 15 2.27 11.06 16.07
N GLN A 16 3.34 11.48 15.41
CA GLN A 16 3.74 10.98 14.09
C GLN A 16 4.97 10.06 14.20
N ALA A 17 5.01 9.23 15.24
CA ALA A 17 6.17 8.42 15.56
C ALA A 17 6.52 7.36 14.51
N ASP A 18 5.54 6.89 13.71
CA ASP A 18 5.75 5.87 12.68
C ASP A 18 6.09 6.47 11.31
N TYR A 19 6.18 7.79 11.20
CA TYR A 19 6.44 8.45 9.91
C TYR A 19 7.74 7.96 9.27
N PHE A 20 8.85 7.97 9.99
CA PHE A 20 10.12 7.53 9.45
C PHE A 20 10.14 6.04 9.12
N GLN A 21 9.52 5.21 9.92
CA GLN A 21 9.39 3.78 9.64
C GLN A 21 8.67 3.53 8.31
N THR A 22 7.65 4.34 8.01
CA THR A 22 6.87 4.22 6.77
C THR A 22 7.61 4.77 5.56
N VAL A 23 8.21 5.96 5.65
CA VAL A 23 8.78 6.66 4.48
C VAL A 23 10.28 6.43 4.29
N LYS A 24 11.01 6.02 5.34
CA LYS A 24 12.46 5.73 5.27
C LYS A 24 12.79 4.25 5.24
N GLY A 25 11.77 3.38 5.34
CA GLY A 25 11.92 1.95 5.38
C GLY A 25 12.01 1.39 6.80
N GLY A 26 11.31 0.28 7.02
CA GLY A 26 11.20 -0.39 8.32
C GLY A 26 12.13 -1.60 8.48
N GLY A 27 13.06 -1.83 7.56
CA GLY A 27 13.94 -3.00 7.62
C GLY A 27 14.68 -3.29 6.34
N HIS A 28 14.94 -4.55 6.10
CA HIS A 28 15.77 -5.07 5.03
C HIS A 28 15.31 -4.63 3.63
N GLY A 29 16.19 -3.98 2.90
CA GLY A 29 16.10 -3.75 1.47
C GLY A 29 15.66 -2.34 1.05
N ASP A 30 15.55 -2.17 -0.24
CA ASP A 30 15.35 -0.90 -0.94
C ASP A 30 13.87 -0.70 -1.35
N TYR A 31 12.94 -1.24 -0.57
CA TYR A 31 11.52 -1.10 -0.82
C TYR A 31 10.98 0.26 -0.38
N ARG A 32 9.89 0.69 -1.01
CA ARG A 32 9.13 1.87 -0.60
C ARG A 32 7.65 1.55 -0.57
N LEU A 33 6.95 2.18 0.36
CA LEU A 33 5.49 2.10 0.46
C LEU A 33 4.85 3.33 -0.20
N ILE A 34 3.62 3.17 -0.68
CA ILE A 34 2.77 4.30 -1.02
C ILE A 34 2.14 4.77 0.30
N ALA A 35 2.56 5.92 0.80
CA ALA A 35 2.05 6.48 2.05
C ALA A 35 1.08 7.62 1.76
N LEU A 36 -0.16 7.49 2.23
CA LEU A 36 -1.21 8.49 2.11
C LEU A 36 -1.50 9.03 3.52
N ALA A 37 -1.22 10.31 3.76
CA ALA A 37 -1.41 10.96 5.05
C ALA A 37 -2.64 11.88 5.01
N PRO A 38 -3.79 11.46 5.56
CA PRO A 38 -5.01 12.27 5.55
C PRO A 38 -4.89 13.45 6.51
N ALA A 39 -5.43 14.61 6.11
CA ALA A 39 -5.56 15.81 6.92
C ALA A 39 -6.99 16.01 7.45
N SER A 40 -7.95 15.18 7.04
CA SER A 40 -9.36 15.23 7.45
C SER A 40 -9.96 13.82 7.52
N VAL A 41 -11.14 13.70 8.15
CA VAL A 41 -11.88 12.43 8.18
C VAL A 41 -12.40 12.07 6.78
N GLN A 42 -12.74 13.06 5.96
CA GLN A 42 -13.11 12.83 4.56
C GLN A 42 -11.97 12.21 3.78
N GLU A 43 -10.76 12.78 3.86
CA GLU A 43 -9.58 12.20 3.19
C GLU A 43 -9.25 10.81 3.71
N MET A 44 -9.45 10.53 5.00
CA MET A 44 -9.24 9.19 5.54
C MET A 44 -10.17 8.16 4.88
N ALA A 45 -11.42 8.53 4.60
CA ALA A 45 -12.37 7.68 3.89
C ALA A 45 -12.01 7.53 2.39
N ASP A 46 -11.66 8.63 1.73
CA ASP A 46 -11.33 8.65 0.29
C ASP A 46 -10.03 7.89 0.00
N PHE A 47 -9.04 8.00 0.87
CA PHE A 47 -7.75 7.33 0.72
C PHE A 47 -7.83 5.80 0.82
N VAL A 48 -8.92 5.25 1.39
CA VAL A 48 -9.13 3.80 1.35
C VAL A 48 -9.30 3.33 -0.10
N ALA A 49 -10.17 3.98 -0.86
CA ALA A 49 -10.40 3.64 -2.26
C ALA A 49 -9.14 3.92 -3.11
N LEU A 50 -8.54 5.09 -2.94
CA LEU A 50 -7.31 5.49 -3.62
C LEU A 50 -6.15 4.54 -3.31
N GLY A 51 -5.98 4.14 -2.06
CA GLY A 51 -4.94 3.21 -1.64
C GLY A 51 -5.04 1.85 -2.34
N PHE A 52 -6.25 1.32 -2.46
CA PHE A 52 -6.48 0.09 -3.24
C PHE A 52 -6.18 0.30 -4.73
N GLU A 53 -6.64 1.38 -5.33
CA GLU A 53 -6.38 1.66 -6.75
C GLU A 53 -4.87 1.75 -7.04
N LEU A 54 -4.13 2.49 -6.25
CA LEU A 54 -2.69 2.65 -6.39
C LEU A 54 -1.93 1.33 -6.13
N ALA A 55 -2.34 0.60 -5.07
CA ALA A 55 -1.71 -0.67 -4.72
C ALA A 55 -1.82 -1.70 -5.86
N PHE A 56 -2.99 -1.81 -6.48
CA PHE A 56 -3.20 -2.71 -7.61
C PHE A 56 -2.55 -2.20 -8.90
N LYS A 57 -2.65 -0.91 -9.19
CA LYS A 57 -2.04 -0.31 -10.38
C LYS A 57 -0.53 -0.49 -10.42
N TYR A 58 0.13 -0.25 -9.31
CA TYR A 58 1.60 -0.29 -9.23
C TYR A 58 2.15 -1.60 -8.65
N ARG A 59 1.27 -2.53 -8.24
CA ARG A 59 1.65 -3.73 -7.51
C ARG A 59 2.61 -3.39 -6.37
N ASN A 60 2.18 -2.47 -5.52
CA ASN A 60 2.98 -1.92 -4.42
C ASN A 60 2.11 -1.77 -3.17
N PRO A 61 2.60 -2.11 -1.98
CA PRO A 61 1.83 -1.89 -0.76
C PRO A 61 1.51 -0.40 -0.56
N ALA A 62 0.30 -0.11 -0.13
CA ALA A 62 -0.14 1.22 0.26
C ALA A 62 -0.52 1.23 1.74
N ILE A 63 -0.26 2.34 2.41
CA ILE A 63 -0.61 2.57 3.80
C ILE A 63 -1.31 3.91 3.94
N ILE A 64 -2.39 3.95 4.71
CA ILE A 64 -3.01 5.19 5.17
C ILE A 64 -2.42 5.48 6.54
N LEU A 65 -1.70 6.60 6.63
CA LEU A 65 -0.91 6.99 7.79
C LEU A 65 -1.58 8.16 8.51
N ALA A 66 -2.57 7.86 9.33
CA ALA A 66 -3.27 8.83 10.18
C ALA A 66 -2.57 8.95 11.54
N ASP A 67 -2.90 9.97 12.29
CA ASP A 67 -2.52 10.10 13.69
C ASP A 67 -3.72 9.98 14.64
N GLY A 68 -3.45 10.02 15.94
CA GLY A 68 -4.48 9.87 16.95
C GLY A 68 -5.47 11.05 17.01
N VAL A 69 -5.16 12.22 16.43
CA VAL A 69 -6.12 13.34 16.31
C VAL A 69 -7.16 12.99 15.26
N ILE A 70 -6.72 12.71 14.04
CA ILE A 70 -7.62 12.32 12.93
C ILE A 70 -8.42 11.07 13.29
N GLY A 71 -7.80 10.09 13.95
CA GLY A 71 -8.46 8.85 14.36
C GLY A 71 -9.59 9.01 15.39
N GLN A 72 -9.65 10.17 16.09
CA GLN A 72 -10.68 10.48 17.08
C GLN A 72 -11.63 11.59 16.63
N MET A 73 -11.34 12.25 15.50
CA MET A 73 -12.20 13.31 14.97
C MET A 73 -13.53 12.77 14.47
N MET A 74 -14.59 13.55 14.67
CA MET A 74 -15.90 13.31 14.11
C MET A 74 -16.26 14.46 13.17
N GLU A 75 -16.41 14.13 11.91
CA GLU A 75 -16.80 15.06 10.85
C GLU A 75 -17.88 14.43 9.97
N LYS A 76 -18.62 15.29 9.26
CA LYS A 76 -19.54 14.81 8.24
C LYS A 76 -18.72 14.28 7.07
N VAL A 77 -18.96 13.00 6.71
CA VAL A 77 -18.27 12.32 5.60
C VAL A 77 -19.27 11.99 4.50
N VAL A 78 -18.91 12.25 3.26
CA VAL A 78 -19.63 11.79 2.07
C VAL A 78 -18.93 10.51 1.58
N LEU A 79 -19.59 9.37 1.78
CA LEU A 79 -19.04 8.10 1.30
C LEU A 79 -19.15 8.00 -0.22
N PRO A 80 -18.14 7.47 -0.90
CA PRO A 80 -18.20 7.23 -2.34
C PRO A 80 -19.27 6.19 -2.67
N ALA A 81 -19.81 6.28 -3.90
CA ALA A 81 -20.77 5.29 -4.37
C ALA A 81 -20.16 3.89 -4.34
N GLN A 82 -20.93 2.91 -3.88
CA GLN A 82 -20.47 1.52 -3.87
C GLN A 82 -20.23 1.04 -5.30
N LYS A 83 -19.02 0.62 -5.59
CA LYS A 83 -18.68 -0.03 -6.86
C LYS A 83 -19.16 -1.49 -6.85
N PRO A 84 -19.68 -2.01 -7.98
CA PRO A 84 -20.04 -3.41 -8.07
C PRO A 84 -18.83 -4.30 -7.84
N ARG A 85 -19.06 -5.48 -7.24
CA ARG A 85 -18.00 -6.47 -7.07
C ARG A 85 -17.54 -6.96 -8.44
N ARG A 86 -16.24 -6.92 -8.67
CA ARG A 86 -15.63 -7.48 -9.90
C ARG A 86 -15.77 -9.00 -9.92
N THR A 87 -15.96 -9.54 -11.09
CA THR A 87 -15.91 -10.98 -11.33
C THR A 87 -14.47 -11.50 -11.27
N ASP A 88 -14.29 -12.78 -11.03
CA ASP A 88 -12.95 -13.41 -11.03
C ASP A 88 -12.25 -13.24 -12.39
N ALA A 89 -12.99 -13.26 -13.49
CA ALA A 89 -12.44 -13.03 -14.83
C ALA A 89 -11.86 -11.63 -15.00
N GLU A 90 -12.59 -10.59 -14.57
CA GLU A 90 -12.13 -9.20 -14.60
C GLU A 90 -10.90 -8.99 -13.70
N VAL A 91 -10.87 -9.64 -12.52
CA VAL A 91 -9.70 -9.58 -11.63
C VAL A 91 -8.48 -10.23 -12.27
N ILE A 92 -8.64 -11.39 -12.90
CA ILE A 92 -7.55 -12.10 -13.60
C ILE A 92 -7.01 -11.27 -14.77
N GLU A 93 -7.90 -10.64 -15.54
CA GLU A 93 -7.51 -9.79 -16.66
C GLU A 93 -6.73 -8.55 -16.20
N GLN A 94 -7.21 -7.86 -15.18
CA GLN A 94 -6.58 -6.65 -14.64
C GLN A 94 -5.32 -6.93 -13.83
N CYS A 95 -5.27 -8.09 -13.17
CA CYS A 95 -4.17 -8.50 -12.30
C CYS A 95 -3.61 -9.88 -12.69
N PRO A 96 -2.98 -10.01 -13.86
CA PRO A 96 -2.50 -11.31 -14.35
C PRO A 96 -1.42 -11.93 -13.44
N TRP A 97 -0.81 -11.12 -12.60
CA TRP A 97 0.18 -11.51 -11.60
C TRP A 97 -0.44 -12.11 -10.32
N ALA A 98 -1.75 -11.95 -10.11
CA ALA A 98 -2.40 -12.34 -8.87
C ALA A 98 -2.47 -13.87 -8.72
N ALA A 99 -2.31 -14.37 -7.50
CA ALA A 99 -2.45 -15.77 -7.15
C ALA A 99 -3.91 -16.11 -6.83
N THR A 100 -4.79 -16.02 -7.84
CA THR A 100 -6.25 -16.22 -7.69
C THR A 100 -6.68 -17.69 -7.70
N GLY A 101 -5.75 -18.63 -7.55
CA GLY A 101 -6.02 -20.06 -7.64
C GLY A 101 -5.88 -20.62 -9.05
N LYS A 102 -6.10 -21.93 -9.16
CA LYS A 102 -5.97 -22.67 -10.43
C LYS A 102 -7.28 -22.60 -11.22
N ALA A 103 -7.38 -21.67 -12.15
CA ALA A 103 -8.46 -21.67 -13.12
C ALA A 103 -8.10 -22.60 -14.31
N LYS A 104 -9.12 -23.12 -15.00
CA LYS A 104 -8.95 -24.01 -16.17
C LYS A 104 -8.08 -23.30 -17.24
N GLY A 105 -6.99 -23.94 -17.65
CA GLY A 105 -6.09 -23.43 -18.69
C GLY A 105 -5.08 -22.36 -18.25
N ARG A 106 -5.14 -21.88 -17.02
CA ARG A 106 -4.20 -20.89 -16.48
C ARG A 106 -2.93 -21.57 -15.97
N LYS A 107 -1.77 -21.04 -16.37
CA LYS A 107 -0.49 -21.42 -15.75
C LYS A 107 -0.41 -20.87 -14.32
N PRO A 108 0.23 -21.58 -13.37
CA PRO A 108 0.44 -21.05 -12.04
C PRO A 108 1.35 -19.81 -12.08
N ASN A 109 1.04 -18.80 -11.28
CA ASN A 109 1.97 -17.70 -11.01
C ASN A 109 2.94 -18.12 -9.91
N ILE A 110 4.22 -18.02 -10.19
CA ILE A 110 5.29 -18.24 -9.22
C ILE A 110 5.74 -16.86 -8.76
N ILE A 111 5.57 -16.57 -7.47
CA ILE A 111 5.99 -15.33 -6.85
C ILE A 111 7.18 -15.67 -5.95
N THR A 112 8.33 -15.09 -6.26
CA THR A 112 9.55 -15.26 -5.47
C THR A 112 10.22 -13.91 -5.28
N SER A 113 10.90 -13.74 -4.16
CA SER A 113 11.77 -12.60 -3.87
C SER A 113 13.25 -12.99 -3.83
N LEU A 114 13.56 -14.27 -4.05
CA LEU A 114 14.94 -14.72 -4.08
C LEU A 114 15.58 -14.40 -5.43
N GLU A 115 16.67 -13.65 -5.39
CA GLU A 115 17.54 -13.38 -6.54
C GLU A 115 18.97 -13.77 -6.18
N LEU A 116 19.53 -14.73 -6.90
CA LEU A 116 20.87 -15.27 -6.61
C LEU A 116 21.98 -14.51 -7.32
N LYS A 117 21.65 -13.75 -8.35
CA LYS A 117 22.63 -13.01 -9.16
C LYS A 117 22.59 -11.52 -8.79
N PRO A 118 23.70 -10.93 -8.32
CA PRO A 118 23.76 -9.51 -7.96
C PRO A 118 23.31 -8.58 -9.10
N GLU A 119 23.70 -8.91 -10.35
CA GLU A 119 23.35 -8.11 -11.53
C GLU A 119 21.84 -8.09 -11.79
N ALA A 120 21.16 -9.21 -11.54
CA ALA A 120 19.71 -9.27 -11.68
C ALA A 120 18.99 -8.46 -10.58
N MET A 121 19.56 -8.41 -9.38
CA MET A 121 19.05 -7.56 -8.30
C MET A 121 19.23 -6.08 -8.63
N GLU A 122 20.37 -5.68 -9.20
CA GLU A 122 20.60 -4.31 -9.66
C GLU A 122 19.55 -3.88 -10.71
N ILE A 123 19.31 -4.73 -11.72
CA ILE A 123 18.27 -4.47 -12.74
C ILE A 123 16.89 -4.31 -12.10
N ASN A 124 16.55 -5.14 -11.13
CA ASN A 124 15.29 -5.02 -10.39
C ASN A 124 15.21 -3.70 -9.62
N ASN A 125 16.28 -3.27 -8.96
CA ASN A 125 16.30 -2.02 -8.21
C ASN A 125 16.17 -0.80 -9.12
N ILE A 126 16.80 -0.80 -10.29
CA ILE A 126 16.63 0.25 -11.31
C ILE A 126 15.16 0.32 -11.76
N ARG A 127 14.53 -0.83 -12.01
CA ARG A 127 13.11 -0.92 -12.37
C ARG A 127 12.21 -0.39 -11.25
N PHE A 128 12.50 -0.71 -9.99
CA PHE A 128 11.76 -0.21 -8.84
C PHE A 128 11.89 1.31 -8.69
N GLN A 129 13.07 1.86 -8.86
CA GLN A 129 13.27 3.31 -8.85
C GLN A 129 12.46 4.03 -9.94
N ALA A 130 12.43 3.47 -11.15
CA ALA A 130 11.60 4.01 -12.24
C ALA A 130 10.10 3.96 -11.88
N LYS A 131 9.65 2.87 -11.27
CA LYS A 131 8.28 2.74 -10.75
C LYS A 131 7.98 3.79 -9.68
N TYR A 132 8.86 3.98 -8.71
CA TYR A 132 8.67 4.94 -7.63
C TYR A 132 8.57 6.38 -8.14
N LYS A 133 9.38 6.75 -9.12
CA LYS A 133 9.28 8.06 -9.79
C LYS A 133 7.96 8.29 -10.53
N GLN A 134 7.26 7.22 -10.92
CA GLN A 134 5.92 7.34 -11.54
C GLN A 134 4.81 7.48 -10.49
N ILE A 135 5.07 7.06 -9.26
CA ILE A 135 4.12 7.15 -8.15
C ILE A 135 4.18 8.52 -7.49
N GLU A 136 5.36 9.13 -7.40
CA GLU A 136 5.60 10.48 -6.90
C GLU A 136 5.03 11.55 -7.86
#